data_0dacff0ae498fc40856b9697e961badb
#
_entry.id   0dacff0ae498fc40856b9697e961badb
#
_cell.length_a   1.000
_cell.length_b   1.000
_cell.length_c   1.000
_cell.angle_alpha   90.00
_cell.angle_beta   90.00
_cell.angle_gamma   90.00
#
_symmetry.space_group_name_H-M   'P 1'
#
loop_
_entity.id
_entity.type
_entity.pdbx_description
1 polymer ?
#
loop_
_entity_poly.entity_id
_entity_poly.type
_entity_poly.pdbx_seq_one_letter_code
_entity_poly.pdbx_strand_id
1 'polypeptide(L)'
;MEAFPSLAMVAVECSNVVISILFKAASLKGLSYYIFTAYCYVLATIVFIPLFFFRNTVFPPLNFPLVSLLCLHGITGFIESICQNKGIELGSPILASAISNLTPAFTFILAVSFRMERVELRRAATQAKIIGTITSISGAFVMIFYKGPMVISSSSSSSDVQLQRPLESSQSNWITGGILEALAYLLYSYSYIILAQIMEIYSDEIAVTFVYNLSVVILAIPACLIAEPQLSSWRLTSSTSVAAVLYTGIFGFSFSAVVHTWGIRLKGPVYVASFAPASIVIAAVMSAIFLGEAIYLGR
;
A
#
# COMPACT_ATOMS: atom_id res chain seq x y z
N MET A 1 -12.61 8.19 -23.82
CA MET A 1 -11.35 7.58 -23.39
C MET A 1 -10.90 7.99 -21.97
N GLU A 2 -11.53 8.97 -21.32
CA GLU A 2 -11.15 9.44 -19.98
C GLU A 2 -11.61 8.54 -18.81
N ALA A 3 -12.62 7.71 -19.02
CA ALA A 3 -13.16 6.84 -17.96
C ALA A 3 -12.27 5.61 -17.66
N PHE A 4 -11.49 5.14 -18.62
CA PHE A 4 -10.69 3.91 -18.45
C PHE A 4 -9.58 4.05 -17.39
N PRO A 5 -8.78 5.13 -17.33
CA PRO A 5 -7.79 5.31 -16.26
C PRO A 5 -8.43 5.36 -14.88
N SER A 6 -9.56 6.06 -14.73
CA SER A 6 -10.26 6.16 -13.44
C SER A 6 -10.83 4.82 -12.99
N LEU A 7 -11.37 4.02 -13.90
CA LEU A 7 -11.86 2.66 -13.59
C LEU A 7 -10.73 1.74 -13.15
N ALA A 8 -9.58 1.81 -13.84
CA ALA A 8 -8.39 1.04 -13.47
C ALA A 8 -7.89 1.42 -12.07
N MET A 9 -7.89 2.71 -11.71
CA MET A 9 -7.51 3.16 -10.36
C MET A 9 -8.47 2.62 -9.30
N VAL A 10 -9.79 2.67 -9.53
CA VAL A 10 -10.77 2.10 -8.60
C VAL A 10 -10.56 0.59 -8.42
N ALA A 11 -10.29 -0.14 -9.50
CA ALA A 11 -9.99 -1.58 -9.42
C ALA A 11 -8.72 -1.87 -8.59
N VAL A 12 -7.70 -1.01 -8.70
CA VAL A 12 -6.50 -1.09 -7.88
C VAL A 12 -6.81 -0.86 -6.41
N GLU A 13 -7.64 0.15 -6.06
CA GLU A 13 -8.02 0.39 -4.67
C GLU A 13 -8.83 -0.77 -4.08
N CYS A 14 -9.73 -1.38 -4.86
CA CYS A 14 -10.40 -2.61 -4.45
C CYS A 14 -9.40 -3.73 -4.16
N SER A 15 -8.41 -3.91 -5.03
CA SER A 15 -7.36 -4.93 -4.86
C SER A 15 -6.51 -4.66 -3.61
N ASN A 16 -6.13 -3.41 -3.33
CA ASN A 16 -5.35 -3.02 -2.17
C ASN A 16 -6.07 -3.34 -0.85
N VAL A 17 -7.39 -3.12 -0.81
CA VAL A 17 -8.20 -3.50 0.36
C VAL A 17 -8.21 -5.03 0.56
N VAL A 18 -8.41 -5.81 -0.50
CA VAL A 18 -8.37 -7.28 -0.43
C VAL A 18 -7.01 -7.76 0.06
N ILE A 19 -5.91 -7.16 -0.41
CA ILE A 19 -4.55 -7.45 0.04
C ILE A 19 -4.40 -7.23 1.54
N SER A 20 -4.84 -6.08 2.05
CA SER A 20 -4.77 -5.74 3.47
C SER A 20 -5.55 -6.74 4.35
N ILE A 21 -6.74 -7.16 3.90
CA ILE A 21 -7.57 -8.15 4.58
C ILE A 21 -6.91 -9.53 4.57
N LEU A 22 -6.41 -9.98 3.41
CA LEU A 22 -5.74 -11.27 3.27
C LEU A 22 -4.46 -11.33 4.10
N PHE A 23 -3.67 -10.25 4.09
CA PHE A 23 -2.48 -10.15 4.93
C PHE A 23 -2.84 -10.23 6.42
N LYS A 24 -3.84 -9.46 6.88
CA LYS A 24 -4.30 -9.52 8.29
C LYS A 24 -4.74 -10.92 8.68
N ALA A 25 -5.54 -11.58 7.83
CA ALA A 25 -5.99 -12.95 8.07
C ALA A 25 -4.83 -13.97 8.10
N ALA A 26 -3.79 -13.77 7.29
CA ALA A 26 -2.60 -14.60 7.28
C ALA A 26 -1.69 -14.32 8.50
N SER A 27 -1.54 -13.07 8.91
CA SER A 27 -0.78 -12.64 10.09
C SER A 27 -1.40 -13.22 11.37
N LEU A 28 -2.73 -13.25 11.49
CA LEU A 28 -3.44 -13.91 12.59
C LEU A 28 -3.19 -15.42 12.65
N LYS A 29 -2.78 -16.05 11.55
CA LYS A 29 -2.36 -17.46 11.48
C LYS A 29 -0.85 -17.65 11.64
N GLY A 30 -0.13 -16.60 12.06
CA GLY A 30 1.31 -16.65 12.37
C GLY A 30 2.24 -16.36 11.20
N LEU A 31 1.74 -15.80 10.08
CA LEU A 31 2.62 -15.36 8.99
C LEU A 31 3.35 -14.07 9.38
N SER A 32 4.68 -14.12 9.41
CA SER A 32 5.52 -12.94 9.63
C SER A 32 5.41 -11.96 8.47
N TYR A 33 5.32 -10.67 8.77
CA TYR A 33 5.29 -9.60 7.76
C TYR A 33 6.60 -9.51 6.96
N TYR A 34 7.74 -9.90 7.51
CA TYR A 34 9.00 -10.00 6.77
C TYR A 34 8.92 -11.05 5.66
N ILE A 35 8.48 -12.25 6.03
CA ILE A 35 8.37 -13.39 5.11
C ILE A 35 7.33 -13.09 4.02
N PHE A 36 6.19 -12.50 4.41
CA PHE A 36 5.16 -12.08 3.47
C PHE A 36 5.72 -11.11 2.43
N THR A 37 6.40 -10.05 2.88
CA THR A 37 7.02 -9.05 2.00
C THR A 37 8.01 -9.69 1.02
N ALA A 38 8.92 -10.54 1.51
CA ALA A 38 9.92 -11.20 0.68
C ALA A 38 9.27 -12.08 -0.40
N TYR A 39 8.31 -12.94 -0.04
CA TYR A 39 7.64 -13.81 -1.01
C TYR A 39 6.82 -13.03 -2.05
N CYS A 40 6.11 -11.97 -1.63
CA CYS A 40 5.30 -11.19 -2.55
C CYS A 40 6.15 -10.48 -3.62
N TYR A 41 7.28 -9.87 -3.24
CA TYR A 41 8.17 -9.21 -4.19
C TYR A 41 8.93 -10.21 -5.09
N VAL A 42 9.33 -11.36 -4.56
CA VAL A 42 9.91 -12.45 -5.37
C VAL A 42 8.90 -12.92 -6.42
N LEU A 43 7.65 -13.17 -6.01
CA LEU A 43 6.60 -13.60 -6.93
C LEU A 43 6.32 -12.52 -7.99
N ALA A 44 6.21 -11.26 -7.59
CA ALA A 44 6.02 -10.15 -8.52
C ALA A 44 7.16 -10.08 -9.54
N THR A 45 8.41 -10.20 -9.09
CA THR A 45 9.57 -10.22 -9.98
C THR A 45 9.49 -11.38 -10.98
N ILE A 46 9.10 -12.59 -10.53
CA ILE A 46 8.92 -13.77 -11.41
C ILE A 46 7.83 -13.51 -12.46
N VAL A 47 6.71 -12.87 -12.08
CA VAL A 47 5.62 -12.51 -13.00
C VAL A 47 6.10 -11.54 -14.09
N PHE A 48 7.02 -10.62 -13.75
CA PHE A 48 7.55 -9.67 -14.72
C PHE A 48 8.61 -10.24 -15.67
N ILE A 49 9.31 -11.33 -15.31
CA ILE A 49 10.32 -11.95 -16.18
C ILE A 49 9.76 -12.25 -17.58
N PRO A 50 8.67 -13.03 -17.74
CA PRO A 50 8.12 -13.29 -19.06
C PRO A 50 7.62 -12.03 -19.75
N LEU A 51 6.97 -11.10 -19.04
CA LEU A 51 6.47 -9.85 -19.62
C LEU A 51 7.61 -8.98 -20.17
N PHE A 52 8.74 -8.93 -19.47
CA PHE A 52 9.93 -8.20 -19.89
C PHE A 52 10.51 -8.78 -21.19
N PHE A 53 10.64 -10.11 -21.28
CA PHE A 53 11.21 -10.76 -22.45
C PHE A 53 10.26 -10.76 -23.65
N PHE A 54 8.97 -11.01 -23.46
CA PHE A 54 7.99 -11.06 -24.57
C PHE A 54 7.78 -9.68 -25.22
N ARG A 55 7.89 -8.60 -24.46
CA ARG A 55 7.71 -7.25 -24.97
C ARG A 55 8.98 -6.66 -25.62
N ASN A 56 10.09 -7.43 -25.66
CA ASN A 56 11.41 -6.91 -26.07
C ASN A 56 11.79 -5.60 -25.36
N THR A 57 11.45 -5.51 -24.09
CA THR A 57 11.71 -4.34 -23.27
C THR A 57 13.22 -4.18 -23.07
N VAL A 58 13.75 -2.99 -23.30
CA VAL A 58 15.17 -2.69 -23.13
C VAL A 58 15.42 -2.31 -21.67
N PHE A 59 16.53 -2.75 -21.09
CA PHE A 59 16.90 -2.29 -19.75
C PHE A 59 17.11 -0.77 -19.72
N PRO A 60 16.69 -0.10 -18.63
CA PRO A 60 16.96 1.33 -18.46
C PRO A 60 18.45 1.63 -18.64
N PRO A 61 18.81 2.74 -19.28
CA PRO A 61 20.21 3.11 -19.44
C PRO A 61 20.85 3.36 -18.07
N LEU A 62 22.07 2.84 -17.87
CA LEU A 62 22.82 2.96 -16.61
C LEU A 62 23.39 4.36 -16.39
N ASN A 63 22.56 5.39 -16.54
CA ASN A 63 22.92 6.77 -16.23
C ASN A 63 22.82 6.99 -14.72
N PHE A 64 23.81 7.64 -14.12
CA PHE A 64 23.87 7.89 -12.68
C PHE A 64 22.56 8.48 -12.09
N PRO A 65 21.93 9.52 -12.68
CA PRO A 65 20.70 10.09 -12.14
C PRO A 65 19.52 9.07 -12.14
N LEU A 66 19.37 8.27 -13.20
CA LEU A 66 18.29 7.28 -13.28
C LEU A 66 18.53 6.12 -12.32
N VAL A 67 19.77 5.60 -12.25
CA VAL A 67 20.12 4.52 -11.31
C VAL A 67 19.92 4.95 -9.86
N SER A 68 20.32 6.17 -9.51
CA SER A 68 20.13 6.69 -8.15
C SER A 68 18.64 6.81 -7.77
N LEU A 69 17.78 7.26 -8.71
CA LEU A 69 16.34 7.32 -8.49
C LEU A 69 15.72 5.93 -8.37
N LEU A 70 16.13 4.97 -9.20
CA LEU A 70 15.66 3.58 -9.12
C LEU A 70 16.06 2.91 -7.81
N CYS A 71 17.30 3.10 -7.35
CA CYS A 71 17.75 2.61 -6.06
C CYS A 71 16.98 3.25 -4.90
N LEU A 72 16.79 4.57 -4.95
CA LEU A 72 16.02 5.30 -3.95
C LEU A 72 14.57 4.83 -3.92
N HIS A 73 13.95 4.60 -5.08
CA HIS A 73 12.61 4.06 -5.21
C HIS A 73 12.49 2.66 -4.56
N GLY A 74 13.46 1.77 -4.82
CA GLY A 74 13.51 0.43 -4.21
C GLY A 74 13.66 0.46 -2.69
N ILE A 75 14.58 1.31 -2.17
CA ILE A 75 14.78 1.48 -0.72
C ILE A 75 13.49 2.01 -0.06
N THR A 76 12.90 3.04 -0.66
CA THR A 76 11.66 3.65 -0.15
C THR A 76 10.53 2.62 -0.13
N GLY A 77 10.36 1.84 -1.21
CA GLY A 77 9.32 0.81 -1.30
C GLY A 77 9.52 -0.35 -0.33
N PHE A 78 10.77 -0.75 -0.06
CA PHE A 78 11.06 -1.75 0.97
C PHE A 78 10.66 -1.27 2.37
N ILE A 79 11.10 -0.08 2.77
CA ILE A 79 10.79 0.48 4.10
C ILE A 79 9.28 0.71 4.24
N GLU A 80 8.65 1.25 3.21
CA GLU A 80 7.20 1.45 3.14
C GLU A 80 6.44 0.15 3.37
N SER A 81 6.77 -0.93 2.65
CA SER A 81 6.11 -2.23 2.78
C SER A 81 6.26 -2.85 4.18
N ILE A 82 7.43 -2.70 4.81
CA ILE A 82 7.64 -3.16 6.19
C ILE A 82 6.80 -2.36 7.17
N CYS A 83 6.76 -1.03 7.05
CA CYS A 83 5.96 -0.16 7.90
C CYS A 83 4.47 -0.46 7.75
N GLN A 84 3.97 -0.60 6.51
CA GLN A 84 2.57 -0.88 6.21
C GLN A 84 2.13 -2.23 6.76
N ASN A 85 2.87 -3.30 6.47
CA ASN A 85 2.52 -4.63 6.94
C ASN A 85 2.58 -4.72 8.47
N LYS A 86 3.57 -4.08 9.13
CA LYS A 86 3.61 -4.00 10.59
C LYS A 86 2.48 -3.15 11.16
N GLY A 87 2.13 -2.07 10.48
CA GLY A 87 0.99 -1.21 10.84
C GLY A 87 -0.33 -1.98 10.81
N ILE A 88 -0.60 -2.76 9.75
CA ILE A 88 -1.79 -3.61 9.63
C ILE A 88 -1.77 -4.73 10.69
N GLU A 89 -0.62 -5.32 11.00
CA GLU A 89 -0.49 -6.35 12.03
C GLU A 89 -0.90 -5.82 13.40
N LEU A 90 -0.40 -4.63 13.80
CA LEU A 90 -0.70 -3.99 15.09
C LEU A 90 -2.08 -3.33 15.14
N GLY A 91 -2.55 -2.85 13.99
CA GLY A 91 -3.84 -2.20 13.81
C GLY A 91 -4.87 -3.09 13.10
N SER A 92 -5.54 -2.51 12.11
CA SER A 92 -6.52 -3.22 11.27
C SER A 92 -6.49 -2.73 9.82
N PRO A 93 -7.04 -3.50 8.85
CA PRO A 93 -7.23 -3.04 7.47
C PRO A 93 -8.09 -1.78 7.35
N ILE A 94 -9.06 -1.61 8.25
CA ILE A 94 -9.90 -0.39 8.30
C ILE A 94 -9.06 0.82 8.68
N LEU A 95 -8.20 0.69 9.71
CA LEU A 95 -7.28 1.76 10.12
C LEU A 95 -6.34 2.13 8.99
N ALA A 96 -5.71 1.15 8.33
CA ALA A 96 -4.84 1.37 7.18
C ALA A 96 -5.57 2.12 6.06
N SER A 97 -6.78 1.68 5.68
CA SER A 97 -7.60 2.36 4.65
C SER A 97 -8.06 3.76 5.08
N ALA A 98 -8.29 4.00 6.37
CA ALA A 98 -8.61 5.34 6.85
C ALA A 98 -7.42 6.29 6.76
N ILE A 99 -6.22 5.81 7.14
CA ILE A 99 -4.98 6.59 7.08
C ILE A 99 -4.51 6.78 5.64
N SER A 100 -4.88 5.88 4.70
CA SER A 100 -4.57 6.05 3.27
C SER A 100 -5.12 7.35 2.68
N ASN A 101 -6.16 7.95 3.30
CA ASN A 101 -6.66 9.27 2.96
C ASN A 101 -5.61 10.39 3.10
N LEU A 102 -4.51 10.15 3.83
CA LEU A 102 -3.37 11.07 3.87
C LEU A 102 -2.56 11.06 2.56
N THR A 103 -2.66 10.02 1.74
CA THR A 103 -1.90 9.91 0.49
C THR A 103 -2.08 11.10 -0.45
N PRO A 104 -3.31 11.57 -0.77
CA PRO A 104 -3.48 12.77 -1.59
C PRO A 104 -2.86 14.01 -0.95
N ALA A 105 -2.97 14.14 0.38
CA ALA A 105 -2.42 15.27 1.12
C ALA A 105 -0.89 15.29 1.07
N PHE A 106 -0.25 14.17 1.41
CA PHE A 106 1.21 14.03 1.35
C PHE A 106 1.74 14.18 -0.07
N THR A 107 1.08 13.54 -1.05
CA THR A 107 1.49 13.64 -2.46
C THR A 107 1.38 15.08 -2.98
N PHE A 108 0.34 15.82 -2.62
CA PHE A 108 0.18 17.22 -3.00
C PHE A 108 1.29 18.10 -2.38
N ILE A 109 1.56 17.95 -1.07
CA ILE A 109 2.61 18.69 -0.37
C ILE A 109 3.99 18.40 -0.99
N LEU A 110 4.28 17.13 -1.24
CA LEU A 110 5.54 16.72 -1.85
C LEU A 110 5.64 17.21 -3.32
N ALA A 111 4.58 17.08 -4.12
CA ALA A 111 4.57 17.56 -5.50
C ALA A 111 4.85 19.07 -5.60
N VAL A 112 4.31 19.86 -4.68
CA VAL A 112 4.60 21.29 -4.57
C VAL A 112 6.05 21.53 -4.15
N SER A 113 6.54 20.79 -3.14
CA SER A 113 7.91 20.92 -2.63
C SER A 113 8.96 20.58 -3.69
N PHE A 114 8.71 19.57 -4.52
CA PHE A 114 9.55 19.18 -5.64
C PHE A 114 9.27 19.97 -6.93
N ARG A 115 8.43 21.02 -6.85
CA ARG A 115 8.08 21.91 -7.98
C ARG A 115 7.42 21.19 -9.18
N MET A 116 6.85 20.03 -8.95
CA MET A 116 6.09 19.28 -9.95
C MET A 116 4.68 19.84 -10.13
N GLU A 117 4.17 20.55 -9.15
CA GLU A 117 2.87 21.21 -9.19
C GLU A 117 2.98 22.70 -8.84
N ARG A 118 2.30 23.55 -9.62
CA ARG A 118 2.24 25.00 -9.36
C ARG A 118 1.03 25.35 -8.52
N VAL A 119 1.25 26.01 -7.39
CA VAL A 119 0.19 26.48 -6.49
C VAL A 119 -0.29 27.84 -6.92
N GLU A 120 -1.41 27.88 -7.64
CA GLU A 120 -2.10 29.12 -7.96
C GLU A 120 -3.28 29.30 -7.00
N LEU A 121 -3.10 30.01 -5.89
CA LEU A 121 -4.09 30.17 -4.82
C LEU A 121 -5.45 30.71 -5.30
N ARG A 122 -5.49 31.38 -6.45
CA ARG A 122 -6.74 31.94 -7.03
C ARG A 122 -7.54 30.88 -7.82
N ARG A 123 -6.96 29.73 -8.16
CA ARG A 123 -7.67 28.66 -8.86
C ARG A 123 -8.50 27.84 -7.87
N ALA A 124 -9.78 27.64 -8.18
CA ALA A 124 -10.69 26.82 -7.39
C ALA A 124 -10.14 25.38 -7.17
N ALA A 125 -9.48 24.80 -8.19
CA ALA A 125 -8.85 23.49 -8.09
C ALA A 125 -7.74 23.45 -7.03
N THR A 126 -6.90 24.49 -6.93
CA THR A 126 -5.85 24.58 -5.90
C THR A 126 -6.45 24.76 -4.49
N GLN A 127 -7.48 25.60 -4.38
CA GLN A 127 -8.21 25.79 -3.10
C GLN A 127 -8.85 24.47 -2.64
N ALA A 128 -9.50 23.73 -3.54
CA ALA A 128 -10.07 22.42 -3.24
C ALA A 128 -9.00 21.41 -2.74
N LYS A 129 -7.81 21.37 -3.37
CA LYS A 129 -6.70 20.53 -2.95
C LYS A 129 -6.20 20.90 -1.55
N ILE A 130 -6.05 22.19 -1.25
CA ILE A 130 -5.62 22.68 0.08
C ILE A 130 -6.64 22.32 1.15
N ILE A 131 -7.93 22.60 0.91
CA ILE A 131 -9.01 22.26 1.84
C ILE A 131 -9.07 20.75 2.06
N GLY A 132 -9.01 19.96 0.97
CA GLY A 132 -8.97 18.50 1.04
C GLY A 132 -7.77 17.98 1.85
N THR A 133 -6.59 18.57 1.67
CA THR A 133 -5.38 18.23 2.43
C THR A 133 -5.58 18.46 3.93
N ILE A 134 -6.09 19.64 4.33
CA ILE A 134 -6.35 19.96 5.74
C ILE A 134 -7.39 19.00 6.32
N THR A 135 -8.48 18.75 5.59
CA THR A 135 -9.54 17.84 6.04
C THR A 135 -9.03 16.41 6.20
N SER A 136 -8.23 15.91 5.25
CA SER A 136 -7.65 14.55 5.32
C SER A 136 -6.73 14.40 6.52
N ILE A 137 -5.84 15.37 6.77
CA ILE A 137 -4.94 15.34 7.93
C ILE A 137 -5.74 15.36 9.24
N SER A 138 -6.73 16.26 9.35
CA SER A 138 -7.58 16.33 10.54
C SER A 138 -8.37 15.04 10.77
N GLY A 139 -8.92 14.45 9.71
CA GLY A 139 -9.62 13.16 9.78
C GLY A 139 -8.73 12.01 10.24
N ALA A 140 -7.49 11.93 9.74
CA ALA A 140 -6.54 10.91 10.16
C ALA A 140 -6.17 11.03 11.65
N PHE A 141 -5.97 12.24 12.16
CA PHE A 141 -5.74 12.44 13.59
C PHE A 141 -6.93 11.95 14.43
N VAL A 142 -8.17 12.25 14.02
CA VAL A 142 -9.35 11.74 14.71
C VAL A 142 -9.36 10.21 14.72
N MET A 143 -9.09 9.56 13.58
CA MET A 143 -9.08 8.10 13.46
C MET A 143 -8.01 7.42 14.32
N ILE A 144 -6.84 8.04 14.48
CA ILE A 144 -5.74 7.47 15.29
C ILE A 144 -6.03 7.61 16.79
N PHE A 145 -6.52 8.77 17.22
CA PHE A 145 -6.59 9.11 18.64
C PHE A 145 -7.98 8.94 19.27
N TYR A 146 -9.06 8.96 18.46
CA TYR A 146 -10.43 8.86 18.97
C TYR A 146 -11.02 7.46 18.80
N LYS A 147 -11.37 6.81 19.90
CA LYS A 147 -12.10 5.55 19.93
C LYS A 147 -13.58 5.83 20.24
N GLY A 148 -14.42 5.90 19.22
CA GLY A 148 -15.85 6.08 19.36
C GLY A 148 -16.59 4.83 19.86
N PRO A 149 -17.92 4.91 20.10
CA PRO A 149 -18.75 3.78 20.45
C PRO A 149 -18.85 2.77 19.29
N MET A 150 -19.03 1.49 19.63
CA MET A 150 -19.25 0.42 18.65
C MET A 150 -20.60 0.61 17.94
N VAL A 151 -20.59 0.65 16.61
CA VAL A 151 -21.82 0.87 15.81
C VAL A 151 -22.37 -0.45 15.26
N ILE A 152 -21.50 -1.36 14.83
CA ILE A 152 -21.88 -2.65 14.27
C ILE A 152 -21.06 -3.74 14.95
N SER A 153 -21.74 -4.70 15.59
CA SER A 153 -21.16 -5.95 16.04
C SER A 153 -21.72 -7.06 15.17
N SER A 154 -20.90 -7.82 14.50
CA SER A 154 -21.37 -9.02 13.83
C SER A 154 -21.69 -10.07 14.90
N SER A 155 -22.96 -10.18 15.28
CA SER A 155 -23.47 -11.28 16.06
C SER A 155 -23.63 -12.51 15.17
N SER A 156 -22.55 -13.21 14.86
CA SER A 156 -22.63 -14.59 14.38
C SER A 156 -22.83 -15.51 15.57
N SER A 157 -24.11 -15.72 15.94
CA SER A 157 -24.55 -16.86 16.75
C SER A 157 -24.43 -18.11 15.86
N SER A 158 -23.29 -18.76 15.85
CA SER A 158 -23.18 -20.18 15.55
C SER A 158 -21.92 -20.72 16.23
N SER A 159 -22.19 -21.68 17.07
CA SER A 159 -21.33 -22.53 17.89
C SER A 159 -20.07 -23.02 17.13
N ASP A 160 -18.99 -23.13 17.91
CA ASP A 160 -17.84 -24.01 17.68
C ASP A 160 -16.77 -23.63 16.65
N VAL A 161 -16.44 -22.36 16.53
CA VAL A 161 -15.03 -21.98 16.37
C VAL A 161 -14.77 -20.83 17.35
N GLN A 162 -14.10 -21.12 18.46
CA GLN A 162 -13.39 -20.12 19.25
C GLN A 162 -12.26 -19.57 18.36
N LEU A 163 -12.61 -18.75 17.36
CA LEU A 163 -11.70 -17.71 16.90
C LEU A 163 -11.49 -16.85 18.15
N GLN A 164 -10.32 -17.05 18.79
CA GLN A 164 -9.86 -16.23 19.89
C GLN A 164 -10.25 -14.79 19.56
N ARG A 165 -11.05 -14.17 20.44
CA ARG A 165 -11.27 -12.72 20.43
C ARG A 165 -9.95 -12.09 20.02
N PRO A 166 -9.92 -11.19 19.01
CA PRO A 166 -8.69 -10.44 18.75
C PRO A 166 -8.31 -9.90 20.12
N LEU A 167 -7.13 -10.29 20.62
CA LEU A 167 -6.56 -9.72 21.81
C LEU A 167 -6.85 -8.23 21.69
N GLU A 168 -7.55 -7.65 22.68
CA GLU A 168 -7.73 -6.20 22.73
C GLU A 168 -6.32 -5.62 22.54
N SER A 169 -6.06 -5.19 21.31
CA SER A 169 -4.76 -4.65 20.99
C SER A 169 -4.62 -3.49 21.94
N SER A 170 -3.65 -3.56 22.83
CA SER A 170 -3.38 -2.49 23.79
C SER A 170 -3.52 -1.18 23.03
N GLN A 171 -4.13 -0.17 23.60
CA GLN A 171 -4.27 1.14 22.96
C GLN A 171 -2.93 1.64 22.41
N SER A 172 -1.83 1.24 23.03
CA SER A 172 -0.46 1.46 22.56
C SER A 172 -0.19 0.82 21.20
N ASN A 173 -0.62 -0.44 20.97
CA ASN A 173 -0.40 -1.13 19.68
C ASN A 173 -1.20 -0.46 18.55
N TRP A 174 -2.42 0.01 18.85
CA TRP A 174 -3.23 0.73 17.87
C TRP A 174 -2.59 2.06 17.44
N ILE A 175 -2.14 2.87 18.40
CA ILE A 175 -1.47 4.13 18.12
C ILE A 175 -0.17 3.89 17.35
N THR A 176 0.63 2.90 17.77
CA THR A 176 1.86 2.53 17.08
C THR A 176 1.57 2.06 15.65
N GLY A 177 0.54 1.22 15.45
CA GLY A 177 0.07 0.79 14.15
C GLY A 177 -0.34 1.98 13.28
N GLY A 178 -1.12 2.92 13.81
CA GLY A 178 -1.53 4.13 13.11
C GLY A 178 -0.37 5.04 12.71
N ILE A 179 0.63 5.19 13.56
CA ILE A 179 1.84 5.96 13.25
C ILE A 179 2.66 5.28 12.14
N LEU A 180 2.81 3.95 12.20
CA LEU A 180 3.50 3.18 11.17
C LEU A 180 2.79 3.29 9.82
N GLU A 181 1.45 3.23 9.80
CA GLU A 181 0.65 3.44 8.59
C GLU A 181 0.82 4.86 8.03
N ALA A 182 0.79 5.88 8.89
CA ALA A 182 1.01 7.26 8.46
C ALA A 182 2.40 7.45 7.84
N LEU A 183 3.43 6.83 8.44
CA LEU A 183 4.79 6.82 7.89
C LEU A 183 4.84 6.05 6.56
N ALA A 184 4.19 4.89 6.47
CA ALA A 184 4.11 4.11 5.24
C ALA A 184 3.48 4.93 4.10
N TYR A 185 2.34 5.59 4.33
CA TYR A 185 1.69 6.41 3.31
C TYR A 185 2.47 7.69 2.95
N LEU A 186 3.27 8.24 3.87
CA LEU A 186 4.21 9.31 3.55
C LEU A 186 5.31 8.81 2.58
N LEU A 187 5.90 7.65 2.88
CA LEU A 187 6.91 7.01 2.02
C LEU A 187 6.31 6.59 0.67
N TYR A 188 5.08 6.09 0.65
CA TYR A 188 4.34 5.76 -0.55
C TYR A 188 4.11 6.99 -1.45
N SER A 189 3.71 8.12 -0.84
CA SER A 189 3.56 9.39 -1.55
C SER A 189 4.90 9.90 -2.10
N TYR A 190 5.97 9.74 -1.34
CA TYR A 190 7.32 10.09 -1.79
C TYR A 190 7.78 9.18 -2.95
N SER A 191 7.46 7.88 -2.88
CA SER A 191 7.68 6.92 -3.95
C SER A 191 6.98 7.33 -5.25
N TYR A 192 5.77 7.89 -5.19
CA TYR A 192 5.06 8.45 -6.35
C TYR A 192 5.80 9.64 -6.99
N ILE A 193 6.42 10.50 -6.18
CA ILE A 193 7.23 11.62 -6.67
C ILE A 193 8.49 11.12 -7.39
N ILE A 194 9.20 10.16 -6.78
CA ILE A 194 10.38 9.54 -7.40
C ILE A 194 9.98 8.87 -8.71
N LEU A 195 8.89 8.10 -8.71
CA LEU A 195 8.40 7.40 -9.89
C LEU A 195 8.02 8.37 -11.02
N ALA A 196 7.43 9.51 -10.70
CA ALA A 196 7.15 10.54 -11.70
C ALA A 196 8.44 11.09 -12.34
N GLN A 197 9.49 11.33 -11.54
CA GLN A 197 10.80 11.75 -12.06
C GLN A 197 11.46 10.66 -12.91
N ILE A 198 11.33 9.38 -12.51
CA ILE A 198 11.83 8.26 -13.32
C ILE A 198 11.11 8.22 -14.67
N MET A 199 9.78 8.39 -14.69
CA MET A 199 8.95 8.35 -15.89
C MET A 199 9.25 9.51 -16.86
N GLU A 200 9.73 10.65 -16.38
CA GLU A 200 10.22 11.74 -17.24
C GLU A 200 11.51 11.38 -17.97
N ILE A 201 12.40 10.59 -17.33
CA ILE A 201 13.68 10.18 -17.91
C ILE A 201 13.54 8.94 -18.78
N TYR A 202 12.74 7.97 -18.29
CA TYR A 202 12.56 6.66 -18.91
C TYR A 202 11.11 6.18 -18.79
N SER A 203 10.38 6.20 -19.89
CA SER A 203 8.92 6.09 -19.94
C SER A 203 8.38 4.69 -20.25
N ASP A 204 9.12 3.60 -19.93
CA ASP A 204 8.63 2.21 -20.02
C ASP A 204 8.16 1.71 -18.64
N GLU A 205 6.83 1.59 -18.47
CA GLU A 205 6.22 1.20 -17.20
C GLU A 205 6.61 -0.22 -16.75
N ILE A 206 6.76 -1.14 -17.70
CA ILE A 206 7.07 -2.55 -17.39
C ILE A 206 8.52 -2.66 -16.92
N ALA A 207 9.46 -2.01 -17.63
CA ALA A 207 10.86 -2.02 -17.25
C ALA A 207 11.08 -1.39 -15.88
N VAL A 208 10.48 -0.22 -15.64
CA VAL A 208 10.62 0.49 -14.37
C VAL A 208 10.03 -0.32 -13.23
N THR A 209 8.83 -0.91 -13.40
CA THR A 209 8.20 -1.75 -12.36
C THR A 209 8.99 -3.03 -12.11
N PHE A 210 9.56 -3.65 -13.16
CA PHE A 210 10.42 -4.82 -13.01
C PHE A 210 11.68 -4.49 -12.20
N VAL A 211 12.40 -3.41 -12.56
CA VAL A 211 13.61 -2.99 -11.85
C VAL A 211 13.30 -2.58 -10.41
N TYR A 212 12.16 -1.93 -10.17
CA TYR A 212 11.68 -1.61 -8.83
C TYR A 212 11.50 -2.88 -7.99
N ASN A 213 10.71 -3.86 -8.46
CA ASN A 213 10.48 -5.11 -7.74
C ASN A 213 11.80 -5.85 -7.48
N LEU A 214 12.68 -5.92 -8.48
CA LEU A 214 14.00 -6.55 -8.34
C LEU A 214 14.87 -5.84 -7.28
N SER A 215 14.87 -4.51 -7.26
CA SER A 215 15.59 -3.70 -6.27
C SER A 215 15.08 -3.98 -4.85
N VAL A 216 13.76 -4.08 -4.68
CA VAL A 216 13.16 -4.44 -3.39
C VAL A 216 13.52 -5.87 -2.99
N VAL A 217 13.53 -6.84 -3.91
CA VAL A 217 13.93 -8.23 -3.62
C VAL A 217 15.37 -8.30 -3.11
N ILE A 218 16.30 -7.56 -3.77
CA ILE A 218 17.72 -7.50 -3.37
C ILE A 218 17.88 -6.98 -1.94
N LEU A 219 17.04 -6.06 -1.51
CA LEU A 219 17.05 -5.50 -0.14
C LEU A 219 16.27 -6.38 0.84
N ALA A 220 15.11 -6.90 0.42
CA ALA A 220 14.20 -7.63 1.29
C ALA A 220 14.76 -9.00 1.70
N ILE A 221 15.34 -9.77 0.78
CA ILE A 221 15.82 -11.12 1.11
C ILE A 221 16.86 -11.10 2.23
N PRO A 222 17.96 -10.33 2.17
CA PRO A 222 18.94 -10.29 3.25
C PRO A 222 18.34 -9.77 4.57
N ALA A 223 17.54 -8.69 4.49
CA ALA A 223 16.94 -8.10 5.68
C ALA A 223 15.95 -9.07 6.37
N CYS A 224 15.13 -9.77 5.59
CA CYS A 224 14.18 -10.73 6.13
C CYS A 224 14.86 -11.99 6.68
N LEU A 225 15.96 -12.46 6.08
CA LEU A 225 16.76 -13.58 6.61
C LEU A 225 17.43 -13.24 7.95
N ILE A 226 17.85 -11.99 8.12
CA ILE A 226 18.41 -11.51 9.40
C ILE A 226 17.31 -11.40 10.46
N ALA A 227 16.13 -10.88 10.09
CA ALA A 227 15.01 -10.70 10.99
C ALA A 227 14.35 -12.03 11.40
N GLU A 228 14.29 -13.00 10.48
CA GLU A 228 13.66 -14.32 10.66
C GLU A 228 14.68 -15.43 10.32
N PRO A 229 15.65 -15.69 11.19
CA PRO A 229 16.73 -16.65 10.91
C PRO A 229 16.28 -18.11 10.91
N GLN A 230 15.06 -18.40 11.43
CA GLN A 230 14.54 -19.76 11.51
C GLN A 230 13.90 -20.16 10.18
N LEU A 231 14.52 -21.06 9.43
CA LEU A 231 14.00 -21.58 8.16
C LEU A 231 12.64 -22.28 8.29
N SER A 232 12.26 -22.75 9.47
CA SER A 232 10.93 -23.30 9.73
C SER A 232 9.82 -22.27 9.56
N SER A 233 10.07 -21.00 9.92
CA SER A 233 9.12 -19.88 9.77
C SER A 233 8.82 -19.55 8.32
N TRP A 234 9.73 -19.89 7.39
CA TRP A 234 9.55 -19.64 5.95
C TRP A 234 8.59 -20.64 5.28
N ARG A 235 8.11 -21.66 5.99
CA ARG A 235 7.12 -22.58 5.44
C ARG A 235 5.72 -21.96 5.49
N LEU A 236 5.12 -21.78 4.34
CA LEU A 236 3.72 -21.38 4.23
C LEU A 236 2.80 -22.58 4.51
N THR A 237 2.42 -22.77 5.76
CA THR A 237 1.62 -23.92 6.20
C THR A 237 0.10 -23.71 6.00
N SER A 238 -0.35 -22.47 6.03
CA SER A 238 -1.77 -22.11 5.90
C SER A 238 -2.14 -21.81 4.44
N SER A 239 -3.26 -22.36 3.97
CA SER A 239 -3.83 -22.01 2.65
C SER A 239 -4.12 -20.51 2.53
N THR A 240 -4.51 -19.85 3.63
CA THR A 240 -4.71 -18.39 3.69
C THR A 240 -3.41 -17.64 3.43
N SER A 241 -2.29 -18.09 4.01
CA SER A 241 -0.96 -17.48 3.79
C SER A 241 -0.52 -17.61 2.33
N VAL A 242 -0.74 -18.78 1.73
CA VAL A 242 -0.44 -19.00 0.32
C VAL A 242 -1.32 -18.11 -0.57
N ALA A 243 -2.62 -18.04 -0.30
CA ALA A 243 -3.54 -17.18 -1.05
C ALA A 243 -3.18 -15.71 -0.92
N ALA A 244 -2.80 -15.23 0.28
CA ALA A 244 -2.37 -13.86 0.53
C ALA A 244 -1.12 -13.51 -0.29
N VAL A 245 -0.10 -14.39 -0.28
CA VAL A 245 1.14 -14.18 -1.05
C VAL A 245 0.87 -14.19 -2.55
N LEU A 246 0.11 -15.16 -3.06
CA LEU A 246 -0.20 -15.26 -4.49
C LEU A 246 -1.01 -14.05 -4.97
N TYR A 247 -2.06 -13.68 -4.24
CA TYR A 247 -2.89 -12.54 -4.61
C TYR A 247 -2.08 -11.23 -4.58
N THR A 248 -1.32 -10.99 -3.52
CA THR A 248 -0.52 -9.75 -3.38
C THR A 248 0.58 -9.67 -4.43
N GLY A 249 1.32 -10.74 -4.70
CA GLY A 249 2.36 -10.73 -5.72
C GLY A 249 1.82 -10.46 -7.12
N ILE A 250 0.68 -11.07 -7.49
CA ILE A 250 0.09 -10.92 -8.83
C ILE A 250 -0.68 -9.59 -8.94
N PHE A 251 -1.60 -9.33 -8.02
CA PHE A 251 -2.49 -8.16 -8.14
C PHE A 251 -1.95 -6.90 -7.47
N GLY A 252 -1.21 -7.02 -6.36
CA GLY A 252 -0.61 -5.88 -5.67
C GLY A 252 0.65 -5.38 -6.35
N PHE A 253 1.71 -6.15 -6.26
CA PHE A 253 3.04 -5.71 -6.69
C PHE A 253 3.31 -5.88 -8.19
N SER A 254 2.42 -6.57 -8.93
CA SER A 254 2.51 -6.62 -10.39
C SER A 254 1.45 -5.74 -11.05
N PHE A 255 0.18 -6.11 -11.00
CA PHE A 255 -0.88 -5.37 -11.70
C PHE A 255 -1.05 -3.95 -11.18
N SER A 256 -1.23 -3.75 -9.86
CA SER A 256 -1.43 -2.42 -9.29
C SER A 256 -0.22 -1.51 -9.52
N ALA A 257 1.00 -2.04 -9.42
CA ALA A 257 2.21 -1.27 -9.65
C ALA A 257 2.31 -0.76 -11.11
N VAL A 258 1.97 -1.57 -12.10
CA VAL A 258 1.93 -1.14 -13.52
C VAL A 258 0.86 -0.08 -13.73
N VAL A 259 -0.33 -0.28 -13.16
CA VAL A 259 -1.44 0.69 -13.30
C VAL A 259 -1.09 2.02 -12.63
N HIS A 260 -0.47 2.02 -11.47
CA HIS A 260 0.02 3.24 -10.81
C HIS A 260 1.09 3.93 -11.65
N THR A 261 2.10 3.20 -12.12
CA THR A 261 3.16 3.74 -12.99
C THR A 261 2.59 4.37 -14.24
N TRP A 262 1.65 3.68 -14.91
CA TRP A 262 0.94 4.19 -16.07
C TRP A 262 0.10 5.43 -15.75
N GLY A 263 -0.64 5.43 -14.63
CA GLY A 263 -1.45 6.56 -14.19
C GLY A 263 -0.61 7.80 -13.87
N ILE A 264 0.53 7.61 -13.18
CA ILE A 264 1.48 8.68 -12.87
C ILE A 264 2.05 9.29 -14.14
N ARG A 265 2.44 8.45 -15.11
CA ARG A 265 2.93 8.91 -16.41
C ARG A 265 1.87 9.72 -17.18
N LEU A 266 0.60 9.32 -17.15
CA LEU A 266 -0.47 9.97 -17.90
C LEU A 266 -0.99 11.27 -17.27
N LYS A 267 -1.17 11.29 -15.96
CA LYS A 267 -1.89 12.38 -15.25
C LYS A 267 -1.16 12.90 -14.01
N GLY A 268 0.00 12.34 -13.71
CA GLY A 268 0.83 12.75 -12.56
C GLY A 268 0.45 12.09 -11.24
N PRO A 269 1.31 12.27 -10.22
CA PRO A 269 1.21 11.58 -8.93
C PRO A 269 -0.02 12.00 -8.12
N VAL A 270 -0.41 13.28 -8.14
CA VAL A 270 -1.56 13.79 -7.38
C VAL A 270 -2.88 13.20 -7.91
N TYR A 271 -3.00 12.97 -9.23
CA TYR A 271 -4.17 12.30 -9.81
C TYR A 271 -4.31 10.88 -9.29
N VAL A 272 -3.25 10.09 -9.30
CA VAL A 272 -3.28 8.69 -8.81
C VAL A 272 -3.62 8.66 -7.33
N ALA A 273 -2.97 9.49 -6.52
CA ALA A 273 -3.22 9.58 -5.09
C ALA A 273 -4.68 9.95 -4.74
N SER A 274 -5.38 10.68 -5.61
CA SER A 274 -6.77 11.12 -5.34
C SER A 274 -7.80 9.99 -5.29
N PHE A 275 -7.44 8.76 -5.69
CA PHE A 275 -8.31 7.57 -5.60
C PHE A 275 -8.22 6.83 -4.27
N ALA A 276 -7.19 7.06 -3.46
CA ALA A 276 -7.00 6.40 -2.16
C ALA A 276 -8.22 6.48 -1.22
N PRO A 277 -9.00 7.58 -1.15
CA PRO A 277 -10.20 7.64 -0.32
C PRO A 277 -11.29 6.61 -0.66
N ALA A 278 -11.32 6.09 -1.88
CA ALA A 278 -12.29 5.06 -2.26
C ALA A 278 -12.10 3.75 -1.46
N SER A 279 -10.89 3.48 -1.00
CA SER A 279 -10.53 2.26 -0.26
C SER A 279 -11.26 2.15 1.09
N ILE A 280 -11.58 3.27 1.76
CA ILE A 280 -12.15 3.24 3.12
C ILE A 280 -13.55 2.59 3.16
N VAL A 281 -14.41 2.93 2.18
CA VAL A 281 -15.77 2.38 2.10
C VAL A 281 -15.70 0.88 1.83
N ILE A 282 -14.82 0.47 0.92
CA ILE A 282 -14.61 -0.93 0.55
C ILE A 282 -14.04 -1.70 1.74
N ALA A 283 -13.05 -1.15 2.44
CA ALA A 283 -12.43 -1.77 3.61
C ALA A 283 -13.42 -1.99 4.75
N ALA A 284 -14.25 -1.00 5.05
CA ALA A 284 -15.27 -1.13 6.11
C ALA A 284 -16.23 -2.27 5.83
N VAL A 285 -16.76 -2.36 4.62
CA VAL A 285 -17.69 -3.43 4.22
C VAL A 285 -17.00 -4.80 4.22
N MET A 286 -15.83 -4.89 3.60
CA MET A 286 -15.10 -6.16 3.46
C MET A 286 -14.55 -6.68 4.78
N SER A 287 -13.99 -5.82 5.64
CA SER A 287 -13.50 -6.23 6.96
C SER A 287 -14.62 -6.72 7.88
N ALA A 288 -15.80 -6.10 7.83
CA ALA A 288 -16.96 -6.58 8.57
C ALA A 288 -17.41 -7.98 8.11
N ILE A 289 -17.38 -8.25 6.79
CA ILE A 289 -17.80 -9.53 6.22
C ILE A 289 -16.76 -10.64 6.45
N PHE A 290 -15.48 -10.38 6.19
CA PHE A 290 -14.45 -11.42 6.16
C PHE A 290 -13.68 -11.61 7.47
N LEU A 291 -13.48 -10.53 8.23
CA LEU A 291 -12.73 -10.59 9.49
C LEU A 291 -13.64 -10.56 10.72
N GLY A 292 -14.92 -10.26 10.55
CA GLY A 292 -15.84 -10.09 11.68
C GLY A 292 -15.45 -8.94 12.63
N GLU A 293 -14.67 -7.98 12.12
CA GLU A 293 -14.25 -6.82 12.90
C GLU A 293 -15.46 -5.94 13.22
N ALA A 294 -15.55 -5.53 14.49
CA ALA A 294 -16.58 -4.57 14.91
C ALA A 294 -16.24 -3.18 14.36
N ILE A 295 -17.22 -2.55 13.74
CA ILE A 295 -17.09 -1.18 13.24
C ILE A 295 -17.46 -0.21 14.36
N TYR A 296 -16.52 0.65 14.75
CA TYR A 296 -16.72 1.72 15.72
C TYR A 296 -16.95 3.06 15.02
N LEU A 297 -17.70 3.96 15.64
CA LEU A 297 -17.83 5.34 15.16
C LEU A 297 -16.50 6.08 15.40
N GLY A 298 -15.77 6.38 14.32
CA GLY A 298 -14.45 7.00 14.42
C GLY A 298 -13.25 6.02 14.43
N ARG A 299 -13.54 4.75 14.22
CA ARG A 299 -12.51 3.70 14.21
C ARG A 299 -12.85 2.61 13.20
#